data_8329da5ffa08d200c71d40651713efb3
#
_entry.id   8329da5ffa08d200c71d40651713efb3
#
_cell.length_a   1.000
_cell.length_b   1.000
_cell.length_c   1.000
_cell.angle_alpha   90.00
_cell.angle_beta   90.00
_cell.angle_gamma   90.00
#
_symmetry.space_group_name_H-M   'P 1'
#
loop_
_entity.id
_entity.type
_entity.pdbx_description
1 polymer ?
#
loop_
_entity_poly.entity_id
_entity_poly.type
_entity_poly.pdbx_seq_one_letter_code
_entity_poly.pdbx_strand_id
1 'polypeptide(L)'
;MNARYAVILLIVSCLSIGACNSDGDNAEIARDDLWPSAGRDLYNTRYQDAENRIGKGNATALTLQWQFTTGGDVSATPAVDDRAAYIPDWAGNLYAIDRNTGVQIWSHRIADYTGIADDLARATPVIAGDKLIFGNQSSRKQPSVAWVMAVDKHTGNLIWKTQADSHPAAIITQSAIAANGMIYVGVSSWEEAYSVLIPNYQCCTFRGSMLALDADTGQILWKRYTVPEGYSGGAIWGSTAVLDSQRNTLYVSTGNNYTVPAAVQQCVANAQGDSDAQQACISPDDHFDSVLALDPSSGAIKWAKTVLPFDAWNAGCIPTFSNEDNCPQPAGPDYDFGQGPALFTVRLQNGQLRDLLGAGQKSGQYWAFDPDTGDVVWTTQVGPGGEGGGLQWGSAVDGQRIYAAVSNSQHKSWTLVQNGEPSSVTVNSGLWSALDAATGKILWQVADPGFGRDGQPAPTMGPVATANGVVYACSLDVEGSMYAFDAATGTVLWKYASGNVCIGGAAVSDGTVYWGTGYGNFTGQATPGNKFFAFHVPGA
;
A
#
# COMPACT_ATOMS: atom_id res chain seq x y z
N MET A 1 -44.20 -70.07 0.62
CA MET A 1 -43.06 -70.89 1.13
C MET A 1 -41.91 -69.93 1.50
N ASN A 2 -41.60 -69.93 2.77
CA ASN A 2 -40.68 -69.01 3.43
C ASN A 2 -39.20 -69.45 3.24
N ALA A 3 -38.32 -68.54 3.09
CA ALA A 3 -36.95 -68.68 3.60
C ALA A 3 -36.30 -67.32 3.89
N ARG A 4 -36.09 -67.07 5.18
CA ARG A 4 -35.26 -65.99 5.73
C ARG A 4 -33.79 -66.42 5.69
N TYR A 5 -32.90 -65.53 5.31
CA TYR A 5 -31.45 -65.69 5.57
C TYR A 5 -30.95 -64.52 6.43
N ALA A 6 -30.39 -64.91 7.58
CA ALA A 6 -29.74 -64.06 8.54
C ALA A 6 -28.28 -63.84 8.08
N VAL A 7 -27.79 -62.59 8.16
CA VAL A 7 -26.40 -62.26 7.96
C VAL A 7 -25.70 -62.14 9.33
N ILE A 8 -24.70 -62.98 9.52
CA ILE A 8 -23.83 -63.00 10.71
C ILE A 8 -22.68 -62.03 10.49
N LEU A 9 -22.53 -61.04 11.38
CA LEU A 9 -21.34 -60.21 11.49
C LEU A 9 -20.20 -60.99 12.19
N LEU A 10 -19.08 -61.14 11.49
CA LEU A 10 -17.83 -61.58 12.09
C LEU A 10 -16.96 -60.37 12.40
N ILE A 11 -16.70 -60.14 13.69
CA ILE A 11 -15.71 -59.20 14.21
C ILE A 11 -14.39 -59.94 14.25
N VAL A 12 -13.39 -59.51 13.45
CA VAL A 12 -12.00 -59.94 13.60
C VAL A 12 -11.23 -58.83 14.25
N SER A 13 -10.81 -59.03 15.50
CA SER A 13 -9.87 -58.18 16.22
C SER A 13 -8.43 -58.62 15.84
N CYS A 14 -7.69 -57.75 15.20
CA CYS A 14 -6.22 -57.87 15.11
C CYS A 14 -5.58 -56.83 16.05
N LEU A 15 -5.03 -57.29 17.16
CA LEU A 15 -4.00 -56.55 17.89
C LEU A 15 -2.69 -56.68 17.15
N SER A 16 -2.16 -55.56 16.65
CA SER A 16 -0.74 -55.42 16.30
C SER A 16 -0.21 -54.17 17.00
N ILE A 17 0.69 -54.40 17.95
CA ILE A 17 1.47 -53.35 18.64
C ILE A 17 2.51 -52.86 17.63
N GLY A 18 2.27 -51.68 17.09
CA GLY A 18 3.23 -50.92 16.31
C GLY A 18 3.42 -49.56 16.99
N ALA A 19 4.62 -49.29 17.48
CA ALA A 19 5.00 -48.01 18.01
C ALA A 19 4.94 -46.97 16.87
N CYS A 20 3.96 -46.08 16.94
CA CYS A 20 3.97 -44.86 16.16
C CYS A 20 4.78 -43.82 16.90
N ASN A 21 5.94 -43.45 16.38
CA ASN A 21 6.59 -42.20 16.68
C ASN A 21 5.60 -41.07 16.32
N SER A 22 5.12 -40.38 17.33
CA SER A 22 4.42 -39.12 17.16
C SER A 22 5.48 -38.01 17.03
N ASP A 23 6.03 -37.83 15.83
CA ASP A 23 6.52 -36.52 15.46
C ASP A 23 5.25 -35.65 15.29
N GLY A 24 4.96 -34.94 16.35
CA GLY A 24 3.88 -33.96 16.36
C GLY A 24 4.30 -32.78 15.48
N ASP A 25 3.90 -32.83 14.21
CA ASP A 25 3.70 -31.59 13.45
C ASP A 25 2.56 -30.84 14.15
N ASN A 26 2.94 -30.01 15.12
CA ASN A 26 2.13 -28.90 15.54
C ASN A 26 2.10 -27.93 14.33
N ALA A 27 1.20 -28.18 13.41
CA ALA A 27 0.75 -27.13 12.50
C ALA A 27 0.18 -26.05 13.42
N GLU A 28 1.00 -25.03 13.69
CA GLU A 28 0.59 -23.83 14.38
C GLU A 28 -0.62 -23.30 13.61
N ILE A 29 -1.80 -23.33 14.24
CA ILE A 29 -3.02 -22.77 13.63
C ILE A 29 -2.68 -21.31 13.39
N ALA A 30 -2.53 -20.91 12.13
CA ALA A 30 -2.23 -19.55 11.76
C ALA A 30 -3.28 -18.64 12.42
N ARG A 31 -2.84 -17.71 13.29
CA ARG A 31 -3.73 -16.77 13.96
C ARG A 31 -4.23 -15.76 12.95
N ASP A 32 -5.53 -15.73 12.69
CA ASP A 32 -6.15 -14.82 11.72
C ASP A 32 -6.19 -13.36 12.23
N ASP A 33 -5.85 -13.12 13.50
CA ASP A 33 -5.87 -11.80 14.15
C ASP A 33 -4.53 -11.04 14.04
N LEU A 34 -3.57 -11.51 13.24
CA LEU A 34 -2.28 -10.86 13.00
C LEU A 34 -2.35 -9.86 11.83
N TRP A 35 -1.32 -9.01 11.73
CA TRP A 35 -1.14 -8.05 10.64
C TRP A 35 0.23 -8.23 9.97
N PRO A 36 0.45 -9.27 9.16
CA PRO A 36 1.79 -9.69 8.74
C PRO A 36 2.40 -8.86 7.60
N SER A 37 1.65 -7.95 6.98
CA SER A 37 2.07 -7.15 5.82
C SER A 37 1.39 -5.79 5.79
N ALA A 38 1.80 -4.92 4.86
CA ALA A 38 1.19 -3.60 4.69
C ALA A 38 -0.32 -3.64 4.46
N GLY A 39 -0.78 -4.59 3.66
CA GLY A 39 -2.18 -4.77 3.30
C GLY A 39 -2.96 -5.71 4.23
N ARG A 40 -2.33 -6.22 5.29
CA ARG A 40 -2.80 -7.25 6.20
C ARG A 40 -2.81 -8.64 5.55
N ASP A 41 -3.40 -8.80 4.38
CA ASP A 41 -3.59 -10.07 3.66
C ASP A 41 -3.07 -10.00 2.21
N LEU A 42 -3.16 -11.11 1.51
CA LEU A 42 -2.74 -11.22 0.10
C LEU A 42 -3.65 -10.46 -0.88
N TYR A 43 -4.83 -10.04 -0.42
CA TYR A 43 -5.80 -9.27 -1.20
C TYR A 43 -5.69 -7.77 -0.98
N ASN A 44 -4.77 -7.33 -0.10
CA ASN A 44 -4.54 -5.91 0.25
C ASN A 44 -5.81 -5.21 0.75
N THR A 45 -6.63 -5.93 1.53
CA THR A 45 -7.91 -5.39 2.00
C THR A 45 -7.77 -4.37 3.12
N ARG A 46 -6.66 -4.37 3.86
CA ARG A 46 -6.45 -3.55 5.07
C ARG A 46 -7.60 -3.68 6.09
N TYR A 47 -8.22 -4.86 6.09
CA TYR A 47 -9.34 -5.21 6.93
C TYR A 47 -8.97 -6.33 7.89
N GLN A 48 -9.04 -6.05 9.20
CA GLN A 48 -8.92 -7.08 10.23
C GLN A 48 -10.28 -7.67 10.53
N ASP A 49 -10.64 -8.72 9.82
CA ASP A 49 -11.94 -9.39 9.89
C ASP A 49 -12.11 -10.26 11.14
N ALA A 50 -10.99 -10.68 11.78
CA ALA A 50 -11.02 -11.44 13.02
C ALA A 50 -11.11 -10.56 14.28
N GLU A 51 -11.00 -9.21 14.17
CA GLU A 51 -11.09 -8.31 15.32
C GLU A 51 -12.47 -8.34 15.95
N ASN A 52 -12.54 -8.60 17.23
CA ASN A 52 -13.79 -8.69 17.98
C ASN A 52 -13.75 -8.02 19.37
N ARG A 53 -12.61 -7.45 19.77
CA ARG A 53 -12.41 -6.77 21.05
C ARG A 53 -12.65 -5.27 20.93
N ILE A 54 -12.13 -4.63 19.86
CA ILE A 54 -12.38 -3.23 19.55
C ILE A 54 -13.48 -3.17 18.50
N GLY A 55 -14.54 -2.41 18.76
CA GLY A 55 -15.62 -2.18 17.83
C GLY A 55 -16.28 -0.82 18.08
N LYS A 56 -17.26 -0.45 17.28
CA LYS A 56 -17.92 0.85 17.40
C LYS A 56 -18.55 1.12 18.79
N GLY A 57 -18.87 0.07 19.53
CA GLY A 57 -19.47 0.20 20.88
C GLY A 57 -18.49 0.63 21.97
N ASN A 58 -17.20 0.43 21.76
CA ASN A 58 -16.17 0.73 22.78
C ASN A 58 -14.94 1.47 22.22
N ALA A 59 -14.85 1.75 20.92
CA ALA A 59 -13.71 2.48 20.34
C ALA A 59 -13.52 3.87 20.95
N THR A 60 -14.58 4.49 21.51
CA THR A 60 -14.50 5.76 22.27
C THR A 60 -13.62 5.65 23.52
N ALA A 61 -13.36 4.44 24.02
CA ALA A 61 -12.56 4.18 25.20
C ALA A 61 -11.10 3.77 24.87
N LEU A 62 -10.68 3.91 23.61
CA LEU A 62 -9.29 3.68 23.24
C LEU A 62 -8.34 4.56 24.05
N THR A 63 -7.36 3.94 24.67
CA THR A 63 -6.31 4.58 25.48
C THR A 63 -4.94 4.13 25.05
N LEU A 64 -3.94 4.97 25.32
CA LEU A 64 -2.55 4.63 25.09
C LEU A 64 -2.14 3.47 26.01
N GLN A 65 -1.69 2.36 25.44
CA GLN A 65 -1.11 1.23 26.16
C GLN A 65 0.39 1.47 26.41
N TRP A 66 1.11 1.78 25.34
CA TRP A 66 2.52 2.14 25.40
C TRP A 66 2.91 3.02 24.21
N GLN A 67 4.03 3.72 24.33
CA GLN A 67 4.70 4.39 23.24
C GLN A 67 6.19 4.05 23.21
N PHE A 68 6.75 3.97 22.01
CA PHE A 68 8.17 3.79 21.75
C PHE A 68 8.71 5.01 21.00
N THR A 69 9.96 5.41 21.29
CA THR A 69 10.63 6.50 20.57
C THR A 69 11.66 5.92 19.60
N THR A 70 11.46 6.17 18.31
CA THR A 70 12.36 5.79 17.23
C THR A 70 13.44 6.85 16.97
N GLY A 71 14.37 6.56 16.08
CA GLY A 71 15.40 7.53 15.66
C GLY A 71 14.87 8.59 14.69
N GLY A 72 13.77 8.31 13.98
CA GLY A 72 13.17 9.18 12.97
C GLY A 72 11.72 8.84 12.69
N ASP A 73 11.16 9.44 11.64
CA ASP A 73 9.77 9.28 11.22
C ASP A 73 9.39 7.80 11.00
N VAL A 74 8.18 7.41 11.39
CA VAL A 74 7.58 6.10 11.16
C VAL A 74 6.39 6.26 10.23
N SER A 75 6.61 6.11 8.93
CA SER A 75 5.57 6.26 7.89
C SER A 75 5.00 4.93 7.40
N ALA A 76 5.61 3.80 7.78
CA ALA A 76 5.12 2.46 7.45
C ALA A 76 3.89 2.09 8.28
N THR A 77 2.98 1.30 7.71
CA THR A 77 2.06 0.49 8.51
C THR A 77 2.89 -0.59 9.23
N PRO A 78 2.75 -0.81 10.53
CA PRO A 78 3.51 -1.85 11.21
C PRO A 78 3.15 -3.25 10.72
N ALA A 79 4.15 -4.14 10.58
CA ALA A 79 3.87 -5.57 10.51
C ALA A 79 3.85 -6.14 11.93
N VAL A 80 2.84 -6.95 12.25
CA VAL A 80 2.62 -7.45 13.62
C VAL A 80 2.38 -8.96 13.61
N ASP A 81 3.19 -9.70 14.38
CA ASP A 81 2.96 -11.10 14.67
C ASP A 81 2.53 -11.32 16.15
N ASP A 82 2.57 -12.54 16.64
CA ASP A 82 2.19 -12.90 18.00
C ASP A 82 3.17 -12.38 19.07
N ARG A 83 4.37 -11.97 18.70
CA ARG A 83 5.46 -11.53 19.57
C ARG A 83 5.76 -10.04 19.46
N ALA A 84 5.86 -9.52 18.23
CA ALA A 84 6.43 -8.21 17.98
C ALA A 84 5.68 -7.41 16.92
N ALA A 85 5.84 -6.09 16.99
CA ALA A 85 5.59 -5.15 15.92
C ALA A 85 6.92 -4.76 15.27
N TYR A 86 6.99 -4.82 13.94
CA TYR A 86 8.18 -4.56 13.15
C TYR A 86 7.98 -3.28 12.33
N ILE A 87 8.89 -2.33 12.49
CA ILE A 87 8.84 -1.04 11.80
C ILE A 87 10.23 -0.57 11.36
N PRO A 88 10.37 -0.02 10.15
CA PRO A 88 11.50 0.82 9.78
C PRO A 88 11.26 2.28 10.18
N ASP A 89 12.33 3.06 10.32
CA ASP A 89 12.26 4.50 10.49
C ASP A 89 13.12 5.26 9.45
N TRP A 90 12.85 6.56 9.32
CA TRP A 90 13.58 7.42 8.39
C TRP A 90 14.98 7.85 8.88
N ALA A 91 15.39 7.44 10.08
CA ALA A 91 16.77 7.54 10.54
C ALA A 91 17.61 6.33 10.12
N GLY A 92 17.00 5.36 9.40
CA GLY A 92 17.67 4.20 8.85
C GLY A 92 17.76 3.02 9.80
N ASN A 93 16.83 2.88 10.74
CA ASN A 93 16.76 1.73 11.63
C ASN A 93 15.58 0.84 11.26
N LEU A 94 15.73 -0.46 11.52
CA LEU A 94 14.66 -1.46 11.58
C LEU A 94 14.55 -1.94 13.01
N TYR A 95 13.33 -2.01 13.53
CA TYR A 95 13.05 -2.41 14.91
C TYR A 95 12.12 -3.62 14.97
N ALA A 96 12.34 -4.47 15.99
CA ALA A 96 11.33 -5.35 16.56
C ALA A 96 11.01 -4.86 17.98
N ILE A 97 9.75 -4.61 18.23
CA ILE A 97 9.25 -4.06 19.48
C ILE A 97 8.24 -5.05 20.05
N ASP A 98 8.41 -5.45 21.29
CA ASP A 98 7.47 -6.35 21.97
C ASP A 98 6.06 -5.75 21.91
N ARG A 99 5.13 -6.49 21.31
CA ARG A 99 3.79 -5.98 21.00
C ARG A 99 2.96 -5.62 22.23
N ASN A 100 3.25 -6.23 23.38
CA ASN A 100 2.47 -6.05 24.61
C ASN A 100 3.04 -4.93 25.49
N THR A 101 4.37 -4.79 25.53
CA THR A 101 5.07 -3.91 26.48
C THR A 101 5.69 -2.66 25.84
N GLY A 102 5.86 -2.63 24.52
CA GLY A 102 6.55 -1.55 23.81
C GLY A 102 8.08 -1.55 24.03
N VAL A 103 8.65 -2.61 24.64
CA VAL A 103 10.08 -2.73 24.85
C VAL A 103 10.76 -3.20 23.57
N GLN A 104 11.87 -2.56 23.21
CA GLN A 104 12.68 -2.98 22.07
C GLN A 104 13.24 -4.38 22.29
N ILE A 105 12.96 -5.30 21.36
CA ILE A 105 13.56 -6.63 21.33
C ILE A 105 14.93 -6.56 20.66
N TRP A 106 14.98 -5.96 19.47
CA TRP A 106 16.21 -5.68 18.73
C TRP A 106 16.04 -4.47 17.83
N SER A 107 17.17 -3.88 17.38
CA SER A 107 17.21 -2.93 16.28
C SER A 107 18.52 -3.06 15.50
N HIS A 108 18.45 -2.83 14.19
CA HIS A 108 19.61 -2.83 13.30
C HIS A 108 19.52 -1.63 12.34
N ARG A 109 20.67 -1.15 11.90
CA ARG A 109 20.73 -0.13 10.86
C ARG A 109 20.61 -0.78 9.47
N ILE A 110 19.83 -0.18 8.60
CA ILE A 110 19.71 -0.62 7.19
C ILE A 110 21.07 -0.55 6.49
N ALA A 111 21.88 0.48 6.80
CA ALA A 111 23.23 0.65 6.29
C ALA A 111 24.16 -0.53 6.60
N ASP A 112 23.96 -1.23 7.74
CA ASP A 112 24.76 -2.41 8.11
C ASP A 112 24.47 -3.60 7.18
N TYR A 113 23.25 -3.68 6.63
CA TYR A 113 22.89 -4.70 5.67
C TYR A 113 23.33 -4.38 4.25
N THR A 114 23.11 -3.14 3.81
CA THR A 114 23.37 -2.72 2.43
C THR A 114 24.80 -2.33 2.18
N GLY A 115 25.51 -1.79 3.18
CA GLY A 115 26.82 -1.18 3.07
C GLY A 115 26.76 0.26 2.50
N ILE A 116 25.58 0.83 2.33
CA ILE A 116 25.37 2.20 1.85
C ILE A 116 25.21 3.10 3.08
N ALA A 117 26.06 4.13 3.19
CA ALA A 117 25.99 5.08 4.31
C ALA A 117 24.62 5.78 4.32
N ASP A 118 24.05 5.95 5.51
CA ASP A 118 22.74 6.61 5.73
C ASP A 118 21.57 5.99 4.94
N ASP A 119 21.69 4.71 4.54
CA ASP A 119 20.60 3.98 3.88
C ASP A 119 19.45 3.76 4.86
N LEU A 120 18.23 3.70 4.31
CA LEU A 120 17.01 3.57 5.07
C LEU A 120 15.99 2.68 4.36
N ALA A 121 14.93 2.32 5.06
CA ALA A 121 13.74 1.69 4.51
C ALA A 121 12.50 2.46 4.98
N ARG A 122 11.44 2.47 4.16
CA ARG A 122 10.15 3.09 4.52
C ARG A 122 8.97 2.15 4.30
N ALA A 123 9.14 1.12 3.50
CA ALA A 123 8.11 0.15 3.22
C ALA A 123 7.88 -0.75 4.44
N THR A 124 6.65 -1.18 4.64
CA THR A 124 6.30 -2.17 5.66
C THR A 124 7.03 -3.48 5.37
N PRO A 125 7.75 -4.07 6.32
CA PRO A 125 8.27 -5.42 6.15
C PRO A 125 7.14 -6.43 6.01
N VAL A 126 7.32 -7.48 5.20
CA VAL A 126 6.41 -8.62 5.21
C VAL A 126 7.00 -9.74 6.07
N ILE A 127 6.15 -10.36 6.88
CA ILE A 127 6.49 -11.53 7.69
C ILE A 127 6.30 -12.79 6.83
N ALA A 128 7.37 -13.56 6.63
CA ALA A 128 7.37 -14.79 5.86
C ALA A 128 8.02 -15.92 6.69
N GLY A 129 7.23 -16.65 7.47
CA GLY A 129 7.73 -17.61 8.46
C GLY A 129 8.61 -16.92 9.49
N ASP A 130 9.87 -17.32 9.61
CA ASP A 130 10.85 -16.71 10.52
C ASP A 130 11.63 -15.53 9.90
N LYS A 131 11.22 -15.05 8.72
CA LYS A 131 11.88 -13.96 8.02
C LYS A 131 11.05 -12.67 8.03
N LEU A 132 11.73 -11.52 8.06
CA LEU A 132 11.20 -10.23 7.64
C LEU A 132 11.83 -9.86 6.32
N ILE A 133 11.00 -9.50 5.33
CA ILE A 133 11.47 -9.13 4.00
C ILE A 133 11.05 -7.71 3.69
N PHE A 134 12.01 -6.89 3.26
CA PHE A 134 11.84 -5.47 2.99
C PHE A 134 12.88 -4.99 1.98
N GLY A 135 12.68 -3.78 1.45
CA GLY A 135 13.63 -3.13 0.56
C GLY A 135 14.19 -1.84 1.13
N ASN A 136 15.32 -1.37 0.57
CA ASN A 136 15.90 -0.08 0.90
C ASN A 136 15.34 1.04 0.01
N GLN A 137 15.43 2.27 0.51
CA GLN A 137 15.05 3.47 -0.22
C GLN A 137 16.22 4.40 -0.50
N SER A 138 17.31 4.32 0.24
CA SER A 138 18.42 5.26 0.29
C SER A 138 18.04 6.73 0.50
N SER A 139 19.02 7.56 0.80
CA SER A 139 18.79 9.00 0.90
C SER A 139 18.75 9.63 -0.49
N ARG A 140 17.95 10.70 -0.68
CA ARG A 140 17.91 11.50 -1.92
C ARG A 140 19.25 12.08 -2.34
N LYS A 141 20.28 11.99 -1.50
CA LYS A 141 21.56 12.68 -1.68
C LYS A 141 22.66 11.81 -2.28
N GLN A 142 22.44 10.51 -2.44
CA GLN A 142 23.46 9.56 -2.90
C GLN A 142 22.88 8.63 -3.96
N PRO A 143 23.72 8.24 -4.97
CA PRO A 143 23.35 7.14 -5.85
C PRO A 143 22.99 5.91 -5.02
N SER A 144 21.87 5.29 -5.35
CA SER A 144 21.33 4.11 -4.70
C SER A 144 21.40 2.93 -5.65
N VAL A 145 21.29 1.75 -5.10
CA VAL A 145 20.84 0.56 -5.81
C VAL A 145 19.71 -0.03 -4.99
N ALA A 146 18.69 -0.54 -5.68
CA ALA A 146 17.57 -1.17 -5.00
C ALA A 146 17.97 -2.57 -4.49
N TRP A 147 17.94 -2.75 -3.18
CA TRP A 147 18.14 -4.03 -2.51
C TRP A 147 16.84 -4.56 -1.92
N VAL A 148 16.60 -5.84 -2.06
CA VAL A 148 15.63 -6.60 -1.25
C VAL A 148 16.41 -7.45 -0.27
N MET A 149 15.99 -7.43 0.99
CA MET A 149 16.67 -8.09 2.10
C MET A 149 15.70 -8.97 2.87
N ALA A 150 16.21 -10.11 3.34
CA ALA A 150 15.56 -10.92 4.36
C ALA A 150 16.43 -10.97 5.60
N VAL A 151 15.82 -10.74 6.74
CA VAL A 151 16.46 -10.87 8.06
C VAL A 151 15.67 -11.87 8.90
N ASP A 152 16.34 -12.51 9.84
CA ASP A 152 15.70 -13.34 10.86
C ASP A 152 14.83 -12.46 11.76
N LYS A 153 13.54 -12.75 11.88
CA LYS A 153 12.60 -11.90 12.61
C LYS A 153 12.85 -11.86 14.12
N HIS A 154 13.54 -12.87 14.68
CA HIS A 154 13.80 -12.98 16.11
C HIS A 154 15.06 -12.21 16.53
N THR A 155 16.04 -12.09 15.63
CA THR A 155 17.35 -11.51 15.93
C THR A 155 17.68 -10.28 15.11
N GLY A 156 17.01 -10.05 13.96
CA GLY A 156 17.34 -9.01 12.99
C GLY A 156 18.57 -9.33 12.13
N ASN A 157 19.20 -10.49 12.28
CA ASN A 157 20.39 -10.85 11.50
C ASN A 157 20.05 -11.08 10.02
N LEU A 158 20.92 -10.57 9.14
CA LEU A 158 20.77 -10.74 7.70
C LEU A 158 20.83 -12.22 7.31
N ILE A 159 19.84 -12.70 6.56
CA ILE A 159 19.81 -14.04 5.96
C ILE A 159 20.32 -13.96 4.52
N TRP A 160 19.71 -13.10 3.71
CA TRP A 160 20.14 -12.83 2.35
C TRP A 160 19.81 -11.39 1.93
N LYS A 161 20.54 -10.89 0.94
CA LYS A 161 20.20 -9.65 0.22
C LYS A 161 20.39 -9.83 -1.28
N THR A 162 19.51 -9.23 -2.06
CA THR A 162 19.51 -9.34 -3.52
C THR A 162 19.36 -7.97 -4.15
N GLN A 163 20.19 -7.65 -5.12
CA GLN A 163 20.09 -6.43 -5.90
C GLN A 163 18.91 -6.56 -6.87
N ALA A 164 17.82 -5.85 -6.59
CA ALA A 164 16.61 -5.84 -7.42
C ALA A 164 16.81 -5.03 -8.70
N ASP A 165 17.57 -3.92 -8.60
CA ASP A 165 17.92 -3.08 -9.74
C ASP A 165 19.27 -2.39 -9.51
N SER A 166 20.04 -2.19 -10.60
CA SER A 166 21.36 -1.54 -10.58
C SER A 166 21.30 -0.07 -10.98
N HIS A 167 20.14 0.44 -11.38
CA HIS A 167 20.00 1.86 -11.73
C HIS A 167 20.32 2.74 -10.51
N PRO A 168 21.16 3.81 -10.67
CA PRO A 168 21.65 4.59 -9.54
C PRO A 168 20.58 5.40 -8.79
N ALA A 169 19.37 5.47 -9.32
CA ALA A 169 18.22 6.09 -8.66
C ALA A 169 17.20 5.05 -8.17
N ALA A 170 17.43 3.74 -8.40
CA ALA A 170 16.45 2.71 -8.04
C ALA A 170 16.30 2.57 -6.52
N ILE A 171 15.06 2.40 -6.09
CA ILE A 171 14.66 2.24 -4.69
C ILE A 171 13.48 1.25 -4.57
N ILE A 172 13.23 0.78 -3.34
CA ILE A 172 12.04 -0.01 -3.02
C ILE A 172 11.15 0.81 -2.07
N THR A 173 10.01 1.25 -2.58
CA THR A 173 8.98 1.94 -1.78
C THR A 173 7.72 1.12 -1.60
N GLN A 174 7.48 0.16 -2.51
CA GLN A 174 6.39 -0.81 -2.37
C GLN A 174 6.72 -1.81 -1.25
N SER A 175 5.74 -2.14 -0.41
CA SER A 175 5.83 -3.26 0.52
C SER A 175 5.69 -4.57 -0.23
N ALA A 176 6.62 -5.50 0.02
CA ALA A 176 6.58 -6.82 -0.59
C ALA A 176 5.39 -7.65 -0.07
N ILE A 177 4.98 -8.66 -0.83
CA ILE A 177 4.12 -9.76 -0.35
C ILE A 177 4.88 -11.08 -0.45
N ALA A 178 4.53 -12.02 0.43
CA ALA A 178 5.15 -13.34 0.51
C ALA A 178 4.06 -14.42 0.44
N ALA A 179 4.20 -15.34 -0.48
CA ALA A 179 3.29 -16.49 -0.60
C ALA A 179 3.94 -17.64 -1.36
N ASN A 180 3.63 -18.86 -0.97
CA ASN A 180 4.03 -20.09 -1.68
C ASN A 180 5.55 -20.18 -1.93
N GLY A 181 6.38 -19.74 -0.98
CA GLY A 181 7.83 -19.72 -1.10
C GLY A 181 8.38 -18.65 -2.03
N MET A 182 7.57 -17.71 -2.49
CA MET A 182 7.96 -16.59 -3.35
C MET A 182 7.70 -15.24 -2.67
N ILE A 183 8.54 -14.27 -3.02
CA ILE A 183 8.40 -12.87 -2.66
C ILE A 183 8.14 -12.06 -3.92
N TYR A 184 7.13 -11.19 -3.88
CA TYR A 184 6.82 -10.28 -4.98
C TYR A 184 7.03 -8.84 -4.51
N VAL A 185 7.79 -8.05 -5.29
CA VAL A 185 8.12 -6.67 -4.95
C VAL A 185 8.32 -5.81 -6.20
N GLY A 186 7.80 -4.59 -6.16
CA GLY A 186 7.99 -3.58 -7.20
C GLY A 186 9.21 -2.71 -6.96
N VAL A 187 9.77 -2.21 -8.05
CA VAL A 187 10.90 -1.26 -8.04
C VAL A 187 10.44 0.11 -8.50
N SER A 188 10.86 1.12 -7.76
CA SER A 188 10.65 2.54 -8.00
C SER A 188 11.98 3.28 -8.09
N SER A 189 11.96 4.61 -8.23
CA SER A 189 13.19 5.40 -8.25
C SER A 189 13.03 6.80 -7.68
N TRP A 190 14.17 7.41 -7.33
CA TRP A 190 14.29 8.84 -7.07
C TRP A 190 14.50 9.68 -8.34
N GLU A 191 14.56 9.07 -9.53
CA GLU A 191 14.96 9.77 -10.75
C GLU A 191 14.02 10.92 -11.10
N GLU A 192 12.73 10.75 -10.81
CA GLU A 192 11.74 11.80 -10.92
C GLU A 192 12.15 13.07 -10.14
N ALA A 193 12.58 12.90 -8.89
CA ALA A 193 13.06 14.00 -8.04
C ALA A 193 14.47 14.47 -8.44
N TYR A 194 15.33 13.60 -8.95
CA TYR A 194 16.68 13.96 -9.39
C TYR A 194 16.66 14.95 -10.56
N SER A 195 15.60 14.97 -11.35
CA SER A 195 15.37 15.96 -12.41
C SER A 195 15.56 17.41 -11.95
N VAL A 196 15.36 17.69 -10.65
CA VAL A 196 15.50 19.03 -10.03
C VAL A 196 16.52 19.08 -8.91
N LEU A 197 16.77 17.97 -8.20
CA LEU A 197 17.66 17.95 -7.03
C LEU A 197 19.14 17.88 -7.41
N ILE A 198 19.47 17.30 -8.56
CA ILE A 198 20.84 17.12 -9.04
C ILE A 198 21.10 18.09 -10.20
N PRO A 199 22.03 19.04 -10.04
CA PRO A 199 22.38 19.98 -11.12
C PRO A 199 22.82 19.25 -12.40
N ASN A 200 22.27 19.66 -13.54
CA ASN A 200 22.57 19.09 -14.88
C ASN A 200 22.23 17.60 -15.02
N TYR A 201 21.34 17.07 -14.17
CA TYR A 201 20.85 15.70 -14.33
C TYR A 201 20.12 15.55 -15.68
N GLN A 202 20.54 14.56 -16.45
CA GLN A 202 19.87 14.24 -17.73
C GLN A 202 18.74 13.24 -17.41
N CYS A 203 17.55 13.74 -17.28
CA CYS A 203 16.38 12.92 -16.97
C CYS A 203 15.77 12.32 -18.25
N CYS A 204 15.29 11.07 -18.31
CA CYS A 204 15.31 10.03 -17.31
C CYS A 204 15.56 8.69 -18.03
N THR A 205 16.03 7.69 -17.30
CA THR A 205 16.38 6.39 -17.90
C THR A 205 15.88 5.19 -17.08
N PHE A 206 15.40 5.41 -15.87
CA PHE A 206 14.85 4.37 -15.02
C PHE A 206 13.57 3.76 -15.61
N ARG A 207 13.45 2.44 -15.50
CA ARG A 207 12.25 1.70 -15.89
C ARG A 207 11.71 0.94 -14.70
N GLY A 208 10.46 1.19 -14.33
CA GLY A 208 9.74 0.46 -13.30
C GLY A 208 9.69 -1.03 -13.61
N SER A 209 9.70 -1.85 -12.57
CA SER A 209 9.65 -3.30 -12.74
C SER A 209 9.01 -4.00 -11.54
N MET A 210 8.46 -5.19 -11.81
CA MET A 210 8.01 -6.15 -10.81
C MET A 210 8.95 -7.36 -10.80
N LEU A 211 9.27 -7.87 -9.61
CA LEU A 211 10.12 -9.03 -9.41
C LEU A 211 9.40 -10.12 -8.62
N ALA A 212 9.75 -11.37 -8.90
CA ALA A 212 9.59 -12.47 -7.97
C ALA A 212 10.95 -13.00 -7.56
N LEU A 213 11.10 -13.27 -6.26
CA LEU A 213 12.27 -13.86 -5.67
C LEU A 213 11.89 -15.14 -4.91
N ASP A 214 12.80 -16.09 -4.87
CA ASP A 214 12.71 -17.23 -3.97
C ASP A 214 12.85 -16.75 -2.52
N ALA A 215 11.92 -17.12 -1.65
CA ALA A 215 11.85 -16.62 -0.28
C ALA A 215 12.99 -17.12 0.63
N ASP A 216 13.59 -18.26 0.30
CA ASP A 216 14.66 -18.85 1.12
C ASP A 216 16.04 -18.34 0.72
N THR A 217 16.26 -18.13 -0.56
CA THR A 217 17.58 -17.80 -1.11
C THR A 217 17.72 -16.36 -1.58
N GLY A 218 16.61 -15.66 -1.82
CA GLY A 218 16.58 -14.34 -2.44
C GLY A 218 16.90 -14.36 -3.94
N GLN A 219 17.01 -15.52 -4.59
CA GLN A 219 17.26 -15.60 -6.02
C GLN A 219 16.10 -14.98 -6.82
N ILE A 220 16.42 -14.06 -7.75
CA ILE A 220 15.42 -13.53 -8.68
C ILE A 220 14.97 -14.65 -9.61
N LEU A 221 13.68 -14.97 -9.56
CA LEU A 221 13.05 -15.97 -10.43
C LEU A 221 12.64 -15.35 -11.76
N TRP A 222 12.09 -14.14 -11.71
CA TRP A 222 11.78 -13.33 -12.88
C TRP A 222 11.76 -11.84 -12.54
N LYS A 223 11.95 -11.00 -13.58
CA LYS A 223 11.79 -9.55 -13.55
C LYS A 223 11.01 -9.11 -14.78
N ARG A 224 9.94 -8.31 -14.57
CA ARG A 224 9.09 -7.73 -15.63
C ARG A 224 9.14 -6.22 -15.56
N TYR A 225 9.61 -5.60 -16.63
CA TYR A 225 9.53 -4.14 -16.80
C TYR A 225 8.11 -3.71 -17.18
N THR A 226 7.71 -2.52 -16.71
CA THR A 226 6.39 -1.92 -16.92
C THR A 226 6.33 -1.02 -18.16
N VAL A 227 7.46 -0.50 -18.59
CA VAL A 227 7.59 0.36 -19.78
C VAL A 227 8.67 -0.19 -20.71
N PRO A 228 8.56 0.00 -22.06
CA PRO A 228 9.53 -0.54 -23.02
C PRO A 228 10.84 0.26 -23.03
N GLU A 229 11.84 -0.23 -23.78
CA GLU A 229 13.09 0.52 -23.98
C GLU A 229 12.85 1.85 -24.67
N GLY A 230 13.59 2.88 -24.22
CA GLY A 230 13.45 4.25 -24.70
C GLY A 230 12.40 5.07 -23.95
N TYR A 231 11.56 4.44 -23.14
CA TYR A 231 10.68 5.09 -22.15
C TYR A 231 11.31 5.04 -20.78
N SER A 232 10.91 5.92 -19.88
CA SER A 232 11.27 5.88 -18.47
C SER A 232 10.06 6.15 -17.59
N GLY A 233 10.13 5.76 -16.32
CA GLY A 233 9.01 5.81 -15.37
C GLY A 233 8.29 4.48 -15.23
N GLY A 234 6.97 4.48 -15.14
CA GLY A 234 6.15 3.28 -14.91
C GLY A 234 6.48 2.60 -13.57
N ALA A 235 6.90 3.37 -12.57
CA ALA A 235 7.34 2.86 -11.28
C ALA A 235 6.24 2.08 -10.54
N ILE A 236 6.58 0.98 -9.90
CA ILE A 236 5.69 0.27 -8.98
C ILE A 236 6.04 0.71 -7.56
N TRP A 237 5.34 1.73 -7.05
CA TRP A 237 5.74 2.44 -5.83
C TRP A 237 4.67 2.47 -4.73
N GLY A 238 3.39 2.46 -5.10
CA GLY A 238 2.29 2.57 -4.15
C GLY A 238 1.98 1.27 -3.43
N SER A 239 1.75 1.31 -2.14
CA SER A 239 1.27 0.24 -1.24
C SER A 239 1.94 -1.13 -1.42
N THR A 240 1.14 -2.12 -1.84
CA THR A 240 1.55 -3.52 -2.00
C THR A 240 0.79 -4.18 -3.16
N ALA A 241 1.28 -5.30 -3.65
CA ALA A 241 0.61 -6.09 -4.68
C ALA A 241 -0.54 -6.93 -4.10
N VAL A 242 -1.36 -7.51 -4.99
CA VAL A 242 -2.40 -8.49 -4.66
C VAL A 242 -2.05 -9.82 -5.30
N LEU A 243 -2.13 -10.91 -4.55
CA LEU A 243 -2.03 -12.26 -5.10
C LEU A 243 -3.37 -13.00 -4.97
N ASP A 244 -4.00 -13.25 -6.10
CA ASP A 244 -5.20 -14.09 -6.21
C ASP A 244 -4.80 -15.52 -6.55
N SER A 245 -4.84 -16.40 -5.56
CA SER A 245 -4.51 -17.82 -5.74
C SER A 245 -5.57 -18.57 -6.55
N GLN A 246 -6.83 -18.10 -6.56
CA GLN A 246 -7.91 -18.75 -7.32
C GLN A 246 -7.73 -18.52 -8.83
N ARG A 247 -7.35 -17.29 -9.22
CA ARG A 247 -7.07 -16.94 -10.61
C ARG A 247 -5.62 -17.17 -11.01
N ASN A 248 -4.77 -17.59 -10.06
CA ASN A 248 -3.32 -17.66 -10.22
C ASN A 248 -2.78 -16.35 -10.83
N THR A 249 -3.09 -15.19 -10.21
CA THR A 249 -2.81 -13.87 -10.78
C THR A 249 -2.25 -12.93 -9.72
N LEU A 250 -1.19 -12.23 -10.09
CA LEU A 250 -0.59 -11.15 -9.34
C LEU A 250 -1.04 -9.81 -9.95
N TYR A 251 -1.74 -8.98 -9.16
CA TYR A 251 -2.17 -7.66 -9.61
C TYR A 251 -1.28 -6.58 -9.01
N VAL A 252 -0.87 -5.64 -9.85
CA VAL A 252 -0.04 -4.48 -9.48
C VAL A 252 -0.54 -3.23 -10.17
N SER A 253 -0.17 -2.07 -9.66
CA SER A 253 -0.41 -0.77 -10.28
C SER A 253 0.88 -0.02 -10.53
N THR A 254 0.88 0.86 -11.53
CA THR A 254 2.05 1.61 -11.98
C THR A 254 1.82 3.12 -11.89
N GLY A 255 2.91 3.86 -11.83
CA GLY A 255 2.92 5.31 -11.99
C GLY A 255 3.14 5.75 -13.43
N ASN A 256 3.25 7.06 -13.59
CA ASN A 256 3.40 7.75 -14.86
C ASN A 256 4.73 7.45 -15.57
N ASN A 257 4.84 7.86 -16.83
CA ASN A 257 6.14 7.98 -17.49
C ASN A 257 6.90 9.21 -16.96
N TYR A 258 8.23 9.10 -16.78
CA TYR A 258 9.07 10.27 -16.50
C TYR A 258 9.47 10.98 -17.78
N THR A 259 9.79 10.22 -18.83
CA THR A 259 10.00 10.67 -20.19
C THR A 259 9.55 9.61 -21.19
N VAL A 260 9.23 10.05 -22.40
CA VAL A 260 8.90 9.20 -23.54
C VAL A 260 9.82 9.51 -24.73
N PRO A 261 9.96 8.63 -25.75
CA PRO A 261 10.74 8.93 -26.94
C PRO A 261 10.28 10.21 -27.63
N ALA A 262 11.21 10.99 -28.19
CA ALA A 262 10.91 12.27 -28.85
C ALA A 262 9.84 12.15 -29.96
N ALA A 263 9.81 11.03 -30.68
CA ALA A 263 8.78 10.80 -31.70
C ALA A 263 7.37 10.65 -31.11
N VAL A 264 7.26 9.99 -29.93
CA VAL A 264 6.00 9.86 -29.18
C VAL A 264 5.56 11.21 -28.66
N GLN A 265 6.47 11.97 -28.07
CA GLN A 265 6.19 13.30 -27.56
C GLN A 265 5.69 14.25 -28.65
N GLN A 266 6.33 14.22 -29.83
CA GLN A 266 5.89 15.01 -30.98
C GLN A 266 4.51 14.56 -31.50
N CYS A 267 4.25 13.24 -31.50
CA CYS A 267 2.95 12.68 -31.88
C CYS A 267 1.84 13.18 -30.95
N VAL A 268 2.08 13.07 -29.61
CA VAL A 268 1.13 13.55 -28.59
C VAL A 268 0.90 15.06 -28.70
N ALA A 269 1.95 15.85 -28.92
CA ALA A 269 1.81 17.30 -29.16
C ALA A 269 0.93 17.60 -30.36
N ASN A 270 1.07 16.84 -31.45
CA ASN A 270 0.26 16.99 -32.69
C ASN A 270 -1.20 16.58 -32.46
N ALA A 271 -1.51 15.74 -31.47
CA ALA A 271 -2.87 15.34 -31.15
C ALA A 271 -3.70 16.47 -30.50
N GLN A 272 -3.07 17.56 -30.06
CA GLN A 272 -3.73 18.77 -29.53
C GLN A 272 -4.79 18.52 -28.44
N GLY A 273 -4.55 17.50 -27.58
CA GLY A 273 -5.45 17.14 -26.49
C GLY A 273 -6.58 16.16 -26.87
N ASP A 274 -6.63 15.69 -28.12
CA ASP A 274 -7.53 14.60 -28.51
C ASP A 274 -7.04 13.28 -27.85
N SER A 275 -7.84 12.73 -26.96
CA SER A 275 -7.48 11.57 -26.15
C SER A 275 -7.21 10.31 -26.98
N ASP A 276 -8.02 10.06 -28.02
CA ASP A 276 -7.86 8.86 -28.86
C ASP A 276 -6.60 8.99 -29.72
N ALA A 277 -6.33 10.19 -30.23
CA ALA A 277 -5.12 10.47 -30.98
C ALA A 277 -3.86 10.42 -30.12
N GLN A 278 -3.91 10.88 -28.85
CA GLN A 278 -2.81 10.74 -27.89
C GLN A 278 -2.53 9.27 -27.60
N GLN A 279 -3.56 8.50 -27.29
CA GLN A 279 -3.43 7.08 -27.00
C GLN A 279 -2.85 6.29 -28.19
N ALA A 280 -3.19 6.68 -29.42
CA ALA A 280 -2.64 6.06 -30.63
C ALA A 280 -1.13 6.31 -30.82
N CYS A 281 -0.55 7.30 -30.13
CA CYS A 281 0.88 7.57 -30.15
C CYS A 281 1.68 6.63 -29.21
N ILE A 282 1.02 6.01 -28.24
CA ILE A 282 1.66 5.27 -27.15
C ILE A 282 1.93 3.82 -27.60
N SER A 283 3.08 3.28 -27.19
CA SER A 283 3.38 1.87 -27.39
C SER A 283 2.39 0.99 -26.63
N PRO A 284 1.91 -0.12 -27.20
CA PRO A 284 1.06 -1.06 -26.49
C PRO A 284 1.75 -1.76 -25.30
N ASP A 285 3.10 -1.72 -25.24
CA ASP A 285 3.90 -2.26 -24.15
C ASP A 285 4.25 -1.19 -23.08
N ASP A 286 3.74 0.02 -23.21
CA ASP A 286 3.94 1.11 -22.26
C ASP A 286 2.77 1.14 -21.26
N HIS A 287 3.02 0.59 -20.07
CA HIS A 287 2.01 0.40 -19.02
C HIS A 287 2.14 1.44 -17.91
N PHE A 288 2.23 2.72 -18.29
CA PHE A 288 2.13 3.83 -17.34
C PHE A 288 0.69 3.94 -16.80
N ASP A 289 0.51 4.45 -15.59
CA ASP A 289 -0.79 4.67 -14.91
C ASP A 289 -1.79 3.53 -15.15
N SER A 290 -1.31 2.32 -14.95
CA SER A 290 -2.02 1.10 -15.31
C SER A 290 -2.23 0.18 -14.11
N VAL A 291 -3.27 -0.66 -14.23
CA VAL A 291 -3.39 -1.88 -13.43
C VAL A 291 -3.02 -3.07 -14.32
N LEU A 292 -2.14 -3.92 -13.82
CA LEU A 292 -1.62 -5.10 -14.52
C LEU A 292 -2.02 -6.37 -13.80
N ALA A 293 -2.42 -7.38 -14.56
CA ALA A 293 -2.53 -8.75 -14.11
C ALA A 293 -1.37 -9.57 -14.66
N LEU A 294 -0.58 -10.15 -13.79
CA LEU A 294 0.62 -10.92 -14.12
C LEU A 294 0.43 -12.38 -13.75
N ASP A 295 1.03 -13.27 -14.51
CA ASP A 295 1.25 -14.66 -14.08
C ASP A 295 2.29 -14.66 -12.95
N PRO A 296 1.99 -15.15 -11.74
CA PRO A 296 2.91 -15.07 -10.61
C PRO A 296 4.16 -15.94 -10.78
N SER A 297 4.13 -16.97 -11.62
CA SER A 297 5.25 -17.86 -11.84
C SER A 297 6.27 -17.36 -12.87
N SER A 298 5.85 -16.50 -13.81
CA SER A 298 6.66 -16.06 -14.95
C SER A 298 6.74 -14.53 -15.12
N GLY A 299 5.88 -13.77 -14.45
CA GLY A 299 5.74 -12.33 -14.67
C GLY A 299 5.14 -11.98 -16.05
N ALA A 300 4.56 -12.94 -16.77
CA ALA A 300 3.89 -12.67 -18.04
C ALA A 300 2.62 -11.84 -17.81
N ILE A 301 2.42 -10.79 -18.58
CA ILE A 301 1.22 -9.95 -18.50
C ILE A 301 0.05 -10.73 -19.11
N LYS A 302 -0.99 -10.96 -18.29
CA LYS A 302 -2.27 -11.56 -18.73
C LYS A 302 -3.18 -10.50 -19.34
N TRP A 303 -3.28 -9.36 -18.69
CA TRP A 303 -3.92 -8.15 -19.18
C TRP A 303 -3.31 -6.90 -18.52
N ALA A 304 -3.43 -5.78 -19.19
CA ALA A 304 -3.06 -4.46 -18.72
C ALA A 304 -4.19 -3.47 -19.01
N LYS A 305 -4.49 -2.59 -18.05
CA LYS A 305 -5.48 -1.52 -18.22
C LYS A 305 -4.89 -0.18 -17.85
N THR A 306 -4.52 0.59 -18.87
CA THR A 306 -4.16 2.01 -18.78
C THR A 306 -5.45 2.83 -18.75
N VAL A 307 -5.55 3.82 -17.88
CA VAL A 307 -6.78 4.63 -17.70
C VAL A 307 -6.64 6.08 -18.17
N LEU A 308 -5.43 6.50 -18.53
CA LEU A 308 -5.15 7.83 -19.08
C LEU A 308 -4.65 7.72 -20.52
N PRO A 309 -4.96 8.71 -21.38
CA PRO A 309 -4.48 8.69 -22.76
C PRO A 309 -2.97 8.99 -22.87
N PHE A 310 -2.44 9.78 -21.93
CA PHE A 310 -1.03 10.16 -21.83
C PHE A 310 -0.73 10.71 -20.44
N ASP A 311 0.40 10.31 -19.88
CA ASP A 311 0.99 10.95 -18.71
C ASP A 311 2.52 10.78 -18.74
N ALA A 312 3.22 11.86 -19.05
CA ALA A 312 4.66 11.94 -18.89
C ALA A 312 4.99 13.19 -18.06
N TRP A 313 5.54 12.98 -16.89
CA TRP A 313 5.81 14.03 -15.92
C TRP A 313 7.00 13.66 -15.03
N ASN A 314 7.75 14.65 -14.58
CA ASN A 314 8.75 14.54 -13.52
C ASN A 314 8.84 15.87 -12.76
N ALA A 315 9.59 15.91 -11.65
CA ALA A 315 9.63 17.09 -10.79
C ALA A 315 10.17 18.37 -11.49
N GLY A 316 10.81 18.25 -12.67
CA GLY A 316 11.18 19.37 -13.54
C GLY A 316 9.98 20.17 -14.03
N CYS A 317 8.79 19.59 -14.01
CA CYS A 317 7.54 20.24 -14.39
C CYS A 317 6.94 21.11 -13.27
N ILE A 318 7.43 21.01 -12.04
CA ILE A 318 6.92 21.82 -10.91
C ILE A 318 7.41 23.27 -11.08
N PRO A 319 6.52 24.28 -11.20
CA PRO A 319 6.91 25.65 -11.53
C PRO A 319 7.91 26.29 -10.56
N THR A 320 7.88 25.92 -9.28
CA THR A 320 8.75 26.45 -8.23
C THR A 320 10.17 25.86 -8.23
N PHE A 321 10.35 24.69 -8.86
CA PHE A 321 11.63 24.02 -8.99
C PHE A 321 12.19 24.05 -10.41
N SER A 322 11.45 24.56 -11.36
CA SER A 322 11.55 24.44 -12.82
C SER A 322 12.96 24.09 -13.34
N ASN A 323 13.09 22.87 -13.83
CA ASN A 323 14.11 22.48 -14.77
C ASN A 323 13.39 22.14 -16.09
N GLU A 324 13.08 23.17 -16.86
CA GLU A 324 12.25 23.05 -18.08
C GLU A 324 12.88 22.10 -19.11
N ASP A 325 14.21 21.94 -19.08
CA ASP A 325 14.91 21.01 -19.98
C ASP A 325 14.59 19.54 -19.68
N ASN A 326 14.20 19.23 -18.43
CA ASN A 326 13.84 17.87 -18.04
C ASN A 326 12.32 17.61 -18.10
N CYS A 327 11.47 18.64 -18.06
CA CYS A 327 10.03 18.47 -18.13
C CYS A 327 9.58 18.08 -19.55
N PRO A 328 8.88 16.94 -19.74
CA PRO A 328 8.30 16.58 -21.04
C PRO A 328 7.35 17.66 -21.56
N GLN A 329 7.32 17.85 -22.91
CA GLN A 329 6.42 18.82 -23.54
C GLN A 329 5.61 18.16 -24.67
N PRO A 330 4.26 18.02 -24.54
CA PRO A 330 3.46 18.45 -23.37
C PRO A 330 3.72 17.59 -22.14
N ALA A 331 3.57 18.18 -20.95
CA ALA A 331 3.58 17.45 -19.70
C ALA A 331 2.22 16.76 -19.45
N GLY A 332 2.27 15.61 -18.79
CA GLY A 332 1.09 14.95 -18.25
C GLY A 332 0.65 15.53 -16.91
N PRO A 333 -0.44 15.01 -16.32
CA PRO A 333 -1.00 15.50 -15.07
C PRO A 333 -0.40 14.90 -13.79
N ASP A 334 0.51 13.91 -13.88
CA ASP A 334 1.05 13.14 -12.74
C ASP A 334 -0.06 12.40 -11.96
N TYR A 335 -0.83 11.59 -12.66
CA TYR A 335 -1.98 10.88 -12.08
C TYR A 335 -1.72 9.39 -11.86
N ASP A 336 -0.60 9.06 -11.21
CA ASP A 336 -0.24 7.70 -10.82
C ASP A 336 -1.39 6.97 -10.12
N PHE A 337 -1.42 5.64 -10.26
CA PHE A 337 -2.03 4.81 -9.24
C PHE A 337 -1.14 4.80 -7.99
N GLY A 338 -1.38 5.75 -7.09
CA GLY A 338 -0.67 5.89 -5.81
C GLY A 338 -1.01 4.83 -4.77
N GLN A 339 -1.90 3.90 -5.12
CA GLN A 339 -2.30 2.74 -4.31
C GLN A 339 -2.05 1.46 -5.08
N GLY A 340 -1.62 0.40 -4.37
CA GLY A 340 -1.75 -0.96 -4.89
C GLY A 340 -3.23 -1.35 -4.97
N PRO A 341 -3.62 -2.21 -5.91
CA PRO A 341 -5.00 -2.67 -5.99
C PRO A 341 -5.43 -3.45 -4.74
N ALA A 342 -6.73 -3.55 -4.50
CA ALA A 342 -7.33 -4.44 -3.52
C ALA A 342 -8.33 -5.38 -4.21
N LEU A 343 -8.29 -6.67 -3.90
CA LEU A 343 -9.26 -7.66 -4.39
C LEU A 343 -10.31 -7.93 -3.31
N PHE A 344 -11.58 -7.83 -3.67
CA PHE A 344 -12.68 -8.03 -2.73
C PHE A 344 -13.93 -8.57 -3.41
N THR A 345 -14.74 -9.31 -2.66
CA THR A 345 -16.02 -9.86 -3.13
C THR A 345 -17.16 -9.01 -2.63
N VAL A 346 -18.04 -8.61 -3.54
CA VAL A 346 -19.26 -7.86 -3.22
C VAL A 346 -20.51 -8.70 -3.46
N ARG A 347 -21.60 -8.37 -2.75
CA ARG A 347 -22.93 -8.93 -3.00
C ARG A 347 -23.74 -7.95 -3.83
N LEU A 348 -24.09 -8.35 -5.04
CA LEU A 348 -24.95 -7.57 -5.93
C LEU A 348 -26.41 -7.56 -5.44
N GLN A 349 -27.23 -6.63 -5.95
CA GLN A 349 -28.65 -6.49 -5.58
C GLN A 349 -29.47 -7.77 -5.86
N ASN A 350 -29.09 -8.55 -6.87
CA ASN A 350 -29.73 -9.85 -7.19
C ASN A 350 -29.25 -10.99 -6.29
N GLY A 351 -28.41 -10.72 -5.30
CA GLY A 351 -27.85 -11.68 -4.34
C GLY A 351 -26.61 -12.44 -4.83
N GLN A 352 -26.19 -12.27 -6.07
CA GLN A 352 -24.97 -12.89 -6.60
C GLN A 352 -23.74 -12.28 -5.97
N LEU A 353 -22.70 -13.09 -5.80
CA LEU A 353 -21.38 -12.62 -5.42
C LEU A 353 -20.57 -12.29 -6.68
N ARG A 354 -19.80 -11.21 -6.61
CA ARG A 354 -18.89 -10.77 -7.67
C ARG A 354 -17.60 -10.29 -7.07
N ASP A 355 -16.48 -10.74 -7.64
CA ASP A 355 -15.17 -10.21 -7.30
C ASP A 355 -14.90 -8.94 -8.08
N LEU A 356 -14.28 -7.97 -7.43
CA LEU A 356 -13.83 -6.71 -8.00
C LEU A 356 -12.39 -6.43 -7.58
N LEU A 357 -11.65 -5.81 -8.47
CA LEU A 357 -10.31 -5.30 -8.21
C LEU A 357 -10.38 -3.78 -8.15
N GLY A 358 -10.17 -3.18 -6.97
CA GLY A 358 -10.29 -1.75 -6.76
C GLY A 358 -8.94 -1.05 -6.62
N ALA A 359 -8.78 0.15 -7.20
CA ALA A 359 -7.58 0.97 -7.04
C ALA A 359 -7.89 2.47 -7.05
N GLY A 360 -7.26 3.21 -6.15
CA GLY A 360 -7.31 4.67 -6.12
C GLY A 360 -6.16 5.31 -6.89
N GLN A 361 -6.42 6.48 -7.47
CA GLN A 361 -5.51 7.22 -8.35
C GLN A 361 -5.31 8.66 -7.86
N LYS A 362 -4.15 9.28 -8.14
CA LYS A 362 -3.86 10.69 -7.83
C LYS A 362 -4.87 11.66 -8.47
N SER A 363 -5.57 11.26 -9.54
CA SER A 363 -6.69 12.03 -10.12
C SER A 363 -7.86 12.25 -9.17
N GLY A 364 -7.88 11.57 -8.02
CA GLY A 364 -9.00 11.56 -7.08
C GLY A 364 -10.09 10.56 -7.46
N GLN A 365 -9.89 9.80 -8.52
CA GLN A 365 -10.80 8.72 -8.91
C GLN A 365 -10.46 7.41 -8.22
N TYR A 366 -11.48 6.68 -7.84
CA TYR A 366 -11.41 5.28 -7.47
C TYR A 366 -12.01 4.44 -8.59
N TRP A 367 -11.28 3.41 -9.00
CA TRP A 367 -11.63 2.52 -10.09
C TRP A 367 -11.95 1.14 -9.55
N ALA A 368 -12.95 0.49 -10.10
CA ALA A 368 -13.20 -0.94 -9.90
C ALA A 368 -13.18 -1.65 -11.25
N PHE A 369 -12.39 -2.70 -11.30
CA PHE A 369 -12.17 -3.50 -12.50
C PHE A 369 -12.71 -4.91 -12.29
N ASP A 370 -13.05 -5.56 -13.39
CA ASP A 370 -13.24 -7.00 -13.45
C ASP A 370 -11.86 -7.68 -13.34
N PRO A 371 -11.61 -8.55 -12.36
CA PRO A 371 -10.28 -9.13 -12.15
C PRO A 371 -9.86 -10.10 -13.25
N ASP A 372 -10.78 -10.65 -14.03
CA ASP A 372 -10.49 -11.59 -15.11
C ASP A 372 -10.07 -10.88 -16.40
N THR A 373 -10.64 -9.69 -16.69
CA THR A 373 -10.47 -9.00 -17.98
C THR A 373 -9.80 -7.64 -17.89
N GLY A 374 -9.80 -7.00 -16.70
CA GLY A 374 -9.36 -5.61 -16.52
C GLY A 374 -10.37 -4.57 -17.00
N ASP A 375 -11.59 -4.99 -17.39
CA ASP A 375 -12.64 -4.06 -17.79
C ASP A 375 -13.11 -3.22 -16.61
N VAL A 376 -13.33 -1.92 -16.84
CA VAL A 376 -13.86 -1.02 -15.83
C VAL A 376 -15.32 -1.37 -15.55
N VAL A 377 -15.62 -1.73 -14.30
CA VAL A 377 -16.99 -2.01 -13.84
C VAL A 377 -17.68 -0.73 -13.40
N TRP A 378 -16.98 0.09 -12.62
CA TRP A 378 -17.41 1.43 -12.24
C TRP A 378 -16.19 2.29 -11.89
N THR A 379 -16.37 3.62 -11.95
CA THR A 379 -15.42 4.60 -11.47
C THR A 379 -16.14 5.73 -10.76
N THR A 380 -15.51 6.31 -9.73
CA THR A 380 -16.09 7.38 -8.92
C THR A 380 -15.05 8.44 -8.60
N GLN A 381 -15.37 9.71 -8.87
CA GLN A 381 -14.57 10.83 -8.38
C GLN A 381 -14.83 10.98 -6.86
N VAL A 382 -13.86 10.60 -6.04
CA VAL A 382 -13.97 10.58 -4.58
C VAL A 382 -13.61 11.93 -3.97
N GLY A 383 -12.83 12.72 -4.67
CA GLY A 383 -12.42 14.06 -4.26
C GLY A 383 -11.47 14.69 -5.27
N PRO A 384 -10.88 15.86 -4.96
CA PRO A 384 -9.97 16.52 -5.88
C PRO A 384 -8.70 15.72 -6.15
N GLY A 385 -8.27 15.71 -7.41
CA GLY A 385 -6.97 15.19 -7.81
C GLY A 385 -5.88 16.26 -7.84
N GLY A 386 -4.62 15.83 -7.97
CA GLY A 386 -3.44 16.68 -8.09
C GLY A 386 -2.16 15.88 -8.00
N GLU A 387 -1.02 16.47 -8.35
CA GLU A 387 0.33 15.87 -8.30
C GLU A 387 0.66 15.26 -6.92
N GLY A 388 0.45 15.99 -5.83
CA GLY A 388 0.55 15.49 -4.44
C GLY A 388 -0.80 15.07 -3.88
N GLY A 389 -1.79 14.78 -4.71
CA GLY A 389 -3.18 14.70 -4.34
C GLY A 389 -3.87 13.38 -4.61
N GLY A 390 -5.18 13.45 -4.63
CA GLY A 390 -6.04 12.31 -4.89
C GLY A 390 -5.92 11.21 -3.86
N LEU A 391 -5.92 9.98 -4.33
CA LEU A 391 -5.91 8.77 -3.51
C LEU A 391 -4.52 8.15 -3.53
N GLN A 392 -3.89 8.02 -2.35
CA GLN A 392 -2.54 7.47 -2.20
C GLN A 392 -2.46 6.46 -1.06
N TRP A 393 -1.44 5.60 -1.07
CA TRP A 393 -0.96 4.69 -0.03
C TRP A 393 -1.89 3.54 0.38
N GLY A 394 -3.18 3.61 0.16
CA GLY A 394 -4.06 2.46 0.35
C GLY A 394 -5.43 2.81 0.91
N SER A 395 -6.44 2.17 0.36
CA SER A 395 -7.82 2.15 0.84
C SER A 395 -8.08 0.84 1.60
N ALA A 396 -9.05 0.84 2.53
CA ALA A 396 -9.49 -0.37 3.20
C ALA A 396 -10.83 -0.84 2.61
N VAL A 397 -11.07 -2.16 2.61
CA VAL A 397 -12.30 -2.75 2.06
C VAL A 397 -12.81 -3.85 2.98
N ASP A 398 -14.03 -3.71 3.50
CA ASP A 398 -14.68 -4.69 4.41
C ASP A 398 -15.68 -5.63 3.69
N GLY A 399 -15.64 -5.66 2.35
CA GLY A 399 -16.57 -6.43 1.51
C GLY A 399 -17.93 -5.74 1.26
N GLN A 400 -18.26 -4.69 2.01
CA GLN A 400 -19.45 -3.86 1.79
C GLN A 400 -19.09 -2.44 1.36
N ARG A 401 -18.00 -1.91 1.93
CA ARG A 401 -17.55 -0.53 1.74
C ARG A 401 -16.08 -0.46 1.43
N ILE A 402 -15.72 0.58 0.69
CA ILE A 402 -14.35 1.01 0.47
C ILE A 402 -14.16 2.30 1.27
N TYR A 403 -13.10 2.36 2.08
CA TYR A 403 -12.73 3.53 2.86
C TYR A 403 -11.45 4.13 2.30
N ALA A 404 -11.49 5.40 1.95
CA ALA A 404 -10.40 6.08 1.27
C ALA A 404 -10.09 7.44 1.92
N ALA A 405 -8.81 7.82 1.90
CA ALA A 405 -8.34 9.16 2.23
C ALA A 405 -8.03 9.92 0.92
N VAL A 406 -8.51 11.15 0.81
CA VAL A 406 -8.25 12.04 -0.33
C VAL A 406 -7.36 13.18 0.14
N SER A 407 -6.17 13.29 -0.41
CA SER A 407 -5.16 14.26 0.03
C SER A 407 -5.61 15.72 -0.10
N ASN A 408 -6.12 16.11 -1.25
CA ASN A 408 -6.45 17.52 -1.60
C ASN A 408 -5.33 18.52 -1.22
N SER A 409 -4.07 18.16 -1.45
CA SER A 409 -2.89 18.97 -1.11
C SER A 409 -2.84 20.33 -1.85
N GLN A 410 -3.59 20.49 -2.93
CA GLN A 410 -3.73 21.76 -3.68
C GLN A 410 -4.90 22.61 -3.20
N HIS A 411 -5.57 22.22 -2.10
CA HIS A 411 -6.69 22.96 -1.47
C HIS A 411 -7.81 23.34 -2.44
N LYS A 412 -8.10 22.46 -3.41
CA LYS A 412 -9.21 22.66 -4.35
C LYS A 412 -10.55 22.59 -3.62
N SER A 413 -11.49 23.43 -4.03
CA SER A 413 -12.84 23.43 -3.48
C SER A 413 -13.57 22.14 -3.82
N TRP A 414 -14.18 21.50 -2.83
CA TRP A 414 -14.93 20.25 -2.97
C TRP A 414 -16.20 20.27 -2.13
N THR A 415 -17.35 19.99 -2.73
CA THR A 415 -18.62 19.85 -2.01
C THR A 415 -18.73 18.39 -1.53
N LEU A 416 -18.85 18.20 -0.21
CA LEU A 416 -18.98 16.87 0.38
C LEU A 416 -20.24 16.17 -0.11
N VAL A 417 -20.14 14.85 -0.29
CA VAL A 417 -21.23 13.99 -0.73
C VAL A 417 -21.71 13.12 0.43
N GLN A 418 -23.03 13.01 0.61
CA GLN A 418 -23.68 12.18 1.61
C GLN A 418 -24.78 11.36 0.95
N ASN A 419 -24.74 10.04 1.11
CA ASN A 419 -25.68 9.09 0.48
C ASN A 419 -25.82 9.26 -1.05
N GLY A 420 -24.72 9.64 -1.71
CA GLY A 420 -24.65 9.85 -3.15
C GLY A 420 -25.15 11.21 -3.62
N GLU A 421 -25.54 12.10 -2.72
CA GLU A 421 -26.02 13.45 -3.03
C GLU A 421 -25.06 14.53 -2.48
N PRO A 422 -24.82 15.62 -3.24
CA PRO A 422 -24.07 16.75 -2.74
C PRO A 422 -24.71 17.34 -1.48
N SER A 423 -23.89 17.56 -0.45
CA SER A 423 -24.33 18.25 0.77
C SER A 423 -24.24 19.77 0.60
N SER A 424 -24.62 20.52 1.64
CA SER A 424 -24.43 21.98 1.69
C SER A 424 -23.01 22.39 2.14
N VAL A 425 -22.12 21.44 2.43
CA VAL A 425 -20.78 21.69 2.98
C VAL A 425 -19.75 21.62 1.87
N THR A 426 -19.02 22.71 1.67
CA THR A 426 -17.88 22.79 0.76
C THR A 426 -16.60 23.02 1.56
N VAL A 427 -15.55 22.27 1.23
CA VAL A 427 -14.28 22.25 1.94
C VAL A 427 -13.11 22.38 0.96
N ASN A 428 -11.93 22.70 1.48
CA ASN A 428 -10.66 22.72 0.76
C ASN A 428 -9.54 21.97 1.50
N SER A 429 -9.90 21.21 2.55
CA SER A 429 -9.02 20.27 3.24
C SER A 429 -8.99 18.92 2.55
N GLY A 430 -8.11 18.03 3.02
CA GLY A 430 -8.24 16.60 2.81
C GLY A 430 -9.56 16.08 3.40
N LEU A 431 -9.95 14.87 3.03
CA LEU A 431 -11.18 14.26 3.51
C LEU A 431 -11.09 12.73 3.51
N TRP A 432 -11.95 12.10 4.29
CA TRP A 432 -12.14 10.65 4.29
C TRP A 432 -13.51 10.33 3.72
N SER A 433 -13.59 9.22 2.98
CA SER A 433 -14.80 8.80 2.27
C SER A 433 -15.09 7.32 2.51
N ALA A 434 -16.37 6.96 2.55
CA ALA A 434 -16.79 5.58 2.33
C ALA A 434 -17.63 5.49 1.06
N LEU A 435 -17.34 4.47 0.26
CA LEU A 435 -18.09 4.13 -0.96
C LEU A 435 -18.78 2.78 -0.76
N ASP A 436 -19.93 2.60 -1.37
CA ASP A 436 -20.53 1.26 -1.57
C ASP A 436 -19.62 0.47 -2.51
N ALA A 437 -19.14 -0.66 -2.05
CA ALA A 437 -18.11 -1.42 -2.78
C ALA A 437 -18.64 -2.02 -4.10
N ALA A 438 -19.96 -2.31 -4.19
CA ALA A 438 -20.56 -2.88 -5.39
C ALA A 438 -20.81 -1.87 -6.50
N THR A 439 -21.06 -0.60 -6.15
CA THR A 439 -21.54 0.43 -7.08
C THR A 439 -20.65 1.66 -7.19
N GLY A 440 -19.71 1.84 -6.29
CA GLY A 440 -18.89 3.05 -6.19
C GLY A 440 -19.62 4.27 -5.63
N LYS A 441 -20.90 4.15 -5.23
CA LYS A 441 -21.66 5.27 -4.69
C LYS A 441 -21.04 5.76 -3.37
N ILE A 442 -20.76 7.05 -3.26
CA ILE A 442 -20.27 7.66 -2.02
C ILE A 442 -21.39 7.61 -0.97
N LEU A 443 -21.10 6.97 0.16
CA LEU A 443 -22.04 6.83 1.29
C LEU A 443 -21.90 7.99 2.26
N TRP A 444 -20.68 8.33 2.63
CA TRP A 444 -20.37 9.47 3.48
C TRP A 444 -18.99 10.06 3.18
N GLN A 445 -18.83 11.34 3.46
CA GLN A 445 -17.56 12.05 3.45
C GLN A 445 -17.41 12.91 4.71
N VAL A 446 -16.21 12.94 5.27
CA VAL A 446 -15.82 13.72 6.43
C VAL A 446 -14.57 14.52 6.10
N ALA A 447 -14.65 15.84 6.20
CA ALA A 447 -13.50 16.72 6.01
C ALA A 447 -12.53 16.62 7.18
N ASP A 448 -11.24 16.76 6.90
CA ASP A 448 -10.23 16.96 7.95
C ASP A 448 -10.43 18.36 8.58
N PRO A 449 -10.64 18.44 9.89
CA PRO A 449 -10.81 19.72 10.58
C PRO A 449 -9.47 20.39 10.94
N GLY A 450 -8.33 19.71 10.71
CA GLY A 450 -7.01 20.16 11.09
C GLY A 450 -6.39 21.18 10.13
N PHE A 451 -5.25 21.71 10.55
CA PHE A 451 -4.45 22.66 9.76
C PHE A 451 -2.99 22.23 9.72
N GLY A 452 -2.34 22.44 8.58
CA GLY A 452 -0.91 22.28 8.40
C GLY A 452 -0.08 23.38 9.07
N ARG A 453 1.24 23.26 9.03
CA ARG A 453 2.18 24.28 9.61
C ARG A 453 2.09 25.64 8.95
N ASP A 454 1.69 25.69 7.69
CA ASP A 454 1.45 26.92 6.92
C ASP A 454 0.10 27.59 7.23
N GLY A 455 -0.69 27.02 8.14
CA GLY A 455 -2.03 27.49 8.47
C GLY A 455 -3.08 27.17 7.41
N GLN A 456 -2.73 26.41 6.37
CA GLN A 456 -3.70 25.89 5.40
C GLN A 456 -4.43 24.67 5.95
N PRO A 457 -5.64 24.36 5.47
CA PRO A 457 -6.34 23.13 5.83
C PRO A 457 -5.47 21.87 5.58
N ALA A 458 -5.48 20.92 6.52
CA ALA A 458 -4.61 19.76 6.44
C ALA A 458 -5.03 18.81 5.31
N PRO A 459 -4.06 18.23 4.57
CA PRO A 459 -4.32 17.11 3.67
C PRO A 459 -4.46 15.79 4.44
N THR A 460 -5.16 14.81 3.84
CA THR A 460 -5.24 13.44 4.33
C THR A 460 -4.65 12.50 3.28
N MET A 461 -3.55 11.84 3.58
CA MET A 461 -2.80 11.09 2.57
C MET A 461 -2.54 9.63 2.99
N GLY A 462 -2.52 9.35 4.28
CA GLY A 462 -2.13 8.05 4.82
C GLY A 462 -3.09 6.92 4.43
N PRO A 463 -2.60 5.67 4.44
CA PRO A 463 -3.44 4.52 4.19
C PRO A 463 -4.48 4.35 5.30
N VAL A 464 -5.67 3.90 4.90
CA VAL A 464 -6.80 3.63 5.80
C VAL A 464 -6.78 2.15 6.20
N ALA A 465 -7.20 1.84 7.42
CA ALA A 465 -7.42 0.49 7.90
C ALA A 465 -8.83 0.36 8.50
N THR A 466 -9.40 -0.84 8.51
CA THR A 466 -10.71 -1.09 9.12
C THR A 466 -10.74 -2.39 9.90
N ALA A 467 -11.53 -2.43 10.97
CA ALA A 467 -11.74 -3.60 11.79
C ALA A 467 -13.06 -3.47 12.55
N ASN A 468 -13.86 -4.53 12.59
CA ASN A 468 -15.09 -4.64 13.42
C ASN A 468 -15.98 -3.39 13.41
N GLY A 469 -16.20 -2.80 12.22
CA GLY A 469 -17.05 -1.62 12.05
C GLY A 469 -16.43 -0.29 12.47
N VAL A 470 -15.10 -0.24 12.65
CA VAL A 470 -14.32 0.95 12.95
C VAL A 470 -13.31 1.20 11.82
N VAL A 471 -13.18 2.44 11.38
CA VAL A 471 -12.20 2.89 10.37
C VAL A 471 -11.13 3.72 11.06
N TYR A 472 -9.87 3.42 10.80
CA TYR A 472 -8.70 4.12 11.34
C TYR A 472 -8.01 4.89 10.23
N ALA A 473 -7.87 6.19 10.41
CA ALA A 473 -7.17 7.07 9.49
C ALA A 473 -6.56 8.27 10.22
N CYS A 474 -5.54 8.90 9.64
CA CYS A 474 -4.88 10.02 10.29
C CYS A 474 -4.66 11.23 9.38
N SER A 475 -4.32 12.34 9.98
CA SER A 475 -4.17 13.66 9.37
C SER A 475 -2.71 14.08 9.28
N LEU A 476 -2.39 14.88 8.27
CA LEU A 476 -1.14 15.64 8.21
C LEU A 476 -1.22 16.99 8.93
N ASP A 477 -2.19 17.16 9.83
CA ASP A 477 -2.30 18.36 10.66
C ASP A 477 -1.12 18.48 11.66
N VAL A 478 -0.93 19.69 12.20
CA VAL A 478 0.17 19.95 13.13
C VAL A 478 0.05 19.21 14.46
N GLU A 479 -1.17 18.77 14.81
CA GLU A 479 -1.43 17.96 16.00
C GLU A 479 -1.08 16.49 15.79
N GLY A 480 -0.98 16.04 14.52
CA GLY A 480 -0.82 14.63 14.17
C GLY A 480 -2.02 13.83 14.62
N SER A 481 -3.19 14.28 14.23
CA SER A 481 -4.45 13.68 14.66
C SER A 481 -4.66 12.29 14.09
N MET A 482 -4.86 11.31 14.97
CA MET A 482 -5.26 9.95 14.67
C MET A 482 -6.74 9.79 15.00
N TYR A 483 -7.51 9.21 14.10
CA TYR A 483 -8.96 9.07 14.22
C TYR A 483 -9.43 7.63 14.15
N ALA A 484 -10.49 7.32 14.93
CA ALA A 484 -11.34 6.16 14.70
C ALA A 484 -12.75 6.66 14.34
N PHE A 485 -13.31 6.17 13.24
CA PHE A 485 -14.63 6.54 12.74
C PHE A 485 -15.58 5.33 12.79
N ASP A 486 -16.86 5.57 13.00
CA ASP A 486 -17.93 4.59 12.71
C ASP A 486 -17.95 4.32 11.21
N ALA A 487 -17.70 3.07 10.83
CA ALA A 487 -17.61 2.64 9.43
C ALA A 487 -18.89 2.88 8.62
N ALA A 488 -20.05 2.90 9.27
CA ALA A 488 -21.34 3.09 8.61
C ALA A 488 -21.69 4.55 8.35
N THR A 489 -21.21 5.47 9.21
CA THR A 489 -21.68 6.86 9.23
C THR A 489 -20.58 7.91 9.06
N GLY A 490 -19.30 7.54 9.22
CA GLY A 490 -18.18 8.47 9.26
C GLY A 490 -18.11 9.31 10.56
N THR A 491 -18.95 9.01 11.56
CA THR A 491 -18.91 9.72 12.84
C THR A 491 -17.60 9.44 13.55
N VAL A 492 -16.90 10.49 14.03
CA VAL A 492 -15.69 10.37 14.83
C VAL A 492 -16.04 9.72 16.16
N LEU A 493 -15.49 8.54 16.44
CA LEU A 493 -15.62 7.83 17.71
C LEU A 493 -14.50 8.19 18.67
N TRP A 494 -13.29 8.40 18.14
CA TRP A 494 -12.12 8.70 18.94
C TRP A 494 -11.13 9.55 18.15
N LYS A 495 -10.39 10.42 18.87
CA LYS A 495 -9.29 11.23 18.35
C LYS A 495 -8.13 11.19 19.34
N TYR A 496 -6.90 11.08 18.83
CA TYR A 496 -5.67 11.22 19.59
C TYR A 496 -4.73 12.20 18.89
N ALA A 497 -4.24 13.21 19.60
CA ALA A 497 -3.23 14.15 19.11
C ALA A 497 -1.83 13.60 19.46
N SER A 498 -1.10 13.13 18.48
CA SER A 498 0.22 12.51 18.68
C SER A 498 1.35 13.53 18.84
N GLY A 499 1.10 14.79 18.48
CA GLY A 499 2.07 15.89 18.49
C GLY A 499 2.95 16.00 17.25
N ASN A 500 2.81 15.07 16.29
CA ASN A 500 3.58 15.05 15.05
C ASN A 500 2.69 14.54 13.92
N VAL A 501 2.83 15.06 12.71
CA VAL A 501 2.00 14.64 11.57
C VAL A 501 1.95 13.12 11.45
N CYS A 502 0.82 12.61 10.96
CA CYS A 502 0.62 11.19 10.78
C CYS A 502 0.32 10.87 9.31
N ILE A 503 1.14 9.99 8.72
CA ILE A 503 0.90 9.40 7.39
C ILE A 503 0.92 7.87 7.46
N GLY A 504 1.43 7.28 8.55
CA GLY A 504 1.47 5.83 8.72
C GLY A 504 0.07 5.22 8.77
N GLY A 505 -0.11 4.04 8.19
CA GLY A 505 -1.33 3.27 8.36
C GLY A 505 -1.39 2.61 9.74
N ALA A 506 -2.60 2.45 10.28
CA ALA A 506 -2.81 1.65 11.47
C ALA A 506 -2.74 0.15 11.13
N ALA A 507 -2.17 -0.64 12.04
CA ALA A 507 -2.32 -2.09 12.07
C ALA A 507 -3.19 -2.48 13.27
N VAL A 508 -4.22 -3.30 13.06
CA VAL A 508 -5.12 -3.76 14.11
C VAL A 508 -4.89 -5.24 14.34
N SER A 509 -4.51 -5.62 15.54
CA SER A 509 -4.21 -7.02 15.87
C SER A 509 -4.53 -7.31 17.32
N ASP A 510 -5.39 -8.31 17.55
CA ASP A 510 -5.70 -8.86 18.86
C ASP A 510 -6.11 -7.79 19.90
N GLY A 511 -7.04 -6.90 19.54
CA GLY A 511 -7.53 -5.84 20.43
C GLY A 511 -6.57 -4.67 20.64
N THR A 512 -5.54 -4.53 19.79
CA THR A 512 -4.57 -3.44 19.84
C THR A 512 -4.42 -2.75 18.48
N VAL A 513 -4.36 -1.42 18.49
CA VAL A 513 -4.08 -0.60 17.31
C VAL A 513 -2.67 -0.06 17.40
N TYR A 514 -1.81 -0.44 16.44
CA TYR A 514 -0.41 -0.01 16.35
C TYR A 514 -0.27 1.07 15.30
N TRP A 515 0.43 2.18 15.62
CA TRP A 515 0.48 3.35 14.73
C TRP A 515 1.75 4.18 14.89
N GLY A 516 2.37 4.53 13.75
CA GLY A 516 3.57 5.40 13.69
C GLY A 516 3.25 6.85 13.36
N THR A 517 4.19 7.76 13.64
CA THR A 517 4.10 9.20 13.32
C THR A 517 5.32 9.73 12.60
N GLY A 518 5.15 10.83 11.89
CA GLY A 518 6.18 11.57 11.20
C GLY A 518 6.17 11.40 9.69
N TYR A 519 6.41 12.51 8.99
CA TYR A 519 6.68 12.55 7.54
C TYR A 519 7.44 13.83 7.17
N GLY A 520 8.25 14.35 8.09
CA GLY A 520 8.88 15.67 7.96
C GLY A 520 9.87 15.81 6.82
N ASN A 521 10.50 14.71 6.41
CA ASN A 521 11.52 14.72 5.37
C ASN A 521 10.97 14.80 3.93
N PHE A 522 9.68 14.61 3.72
CA PHE A 522 9.09 14.54 2.38
C PHE A 522 8.39 15.84 1.96
N THR A 523 7.66 16.48 2.83
CA THR A 523 6.73 17.55 2.45
C THR A 523 7.16 18.95 2.87
N GLY A 524 8.24 19.18 3.54
CA GLY A 524 8.66 20.52 4.04
C GLY A 524 7.63 21.24 4.92
N GLN A 525 6.35 20.89 4.83
CA GLN A 525 5.22 21.41 5.59
C GLN A 525 4.86 20.54 6.80
N ALA A 526 5.33 19.29 6.80
CA ALA A 526 5.02 18.33 7.85
C ALA A 526 6.00 18.42 9.02
N THR A 527 5.54 18.11 10.24
CA THR A 527 6.41 17.99 11.41
C THR A 527 7.07 16.61 11.43
N PRO A 528 8.42 16.55 11.58
CA PRO A 528 9.08 15.29 11.85
C PRO A 528 8.49 14.62 13.09
N GLY A 529 8.38 13.29 13.06
CA GLY A 529 7.93 12.49 14.19
C GLY A 529 8.95 11.41 14.51
N ASN A 530 8.81 10.80 15.65
CA ASN A 530 9.63 9.68 16.06
C ASN A 530 8.92 8.85 17.11
N LYS A 531 7.60 8.74 16.99
CA LYS A 531 6.81 7.96 17.94
C LYS A 531 6.11 6.80 17.25
N PHE A 532 6.08 5.71 17.97
CA PHE A 532 5.30 4.53 17.64
C PHE A 532 4.43 4.19 18.84
N PHE A 533 3.14 4.00 18.61
CA PHE A 533 2.11 3.85 19.64
C PHE A 533 1.41 2.51 19.53
N ALA A 534 0.94 2.01 20.68
CA ALA A 534 -0.10 1.01 20.76
C ALA A 534 -1.27 1.55 21.59
N PHE A 535 -2.48 1.37 21.07
CA PHE A 535 -3.73 1.76 21.74
C PHE A 535 -4.59 0.51 21.95
N HIS A 536 -5.28 0.45 23.09
CA HIS A 536 -6.19 -0.62 23.42
C HIS A 536 -7.44 -0.10 24.15
N VAL A 537 -8.45 -0.93 24.27
CA VAL A 537 -9.59 -0.66 25.15
C VAL A 537 -9.37 -1.42 26.46
N PRO A 538 -9.28 -0.73 27.61
CA PRO A 538 -9.07 -1.41 28.91
C PRO A 538 -10.18 -2.41 29.20
N GLY A 539 -9.79 -3.65 29.45
CA GLY A 539 -10.72 -4.73 29.82
C GLY A 539 -11.48 -5.36 28.65
N ALA A 540 -11.11 -5.07 27.40
CA ALA A 540 -11.69 -5.69 26.22
C ALA A 540 -10.95 -6.98 25.82
#